data_d1e5580463ed0a6bb600a033a97ce63e
#
_entry.id   d1e5580463ed0a6bb600a033a97ce63e
#
_cell.length_a   1.000
_cell.length_b   1.000
_cell.length_c   1.000
_cell.angle_alpha   90.00
_cell.angle_beta   90.00
_cell.angle_gamma   90.00
#
_symmetry.space_group_name_H-M   'P 1'
#
loop_
_entity.id
_entity.type
_entity.pdbx_description
1 polymer ?
#
loop_
_entity_poly.entity_id
_entity_poly.type
_entity_poly.pdbx_seq_one_letter_code
_entity_poly.pdbx_strand_id
1 'polypeptide(L)'
;MLDIRFVREHLDEVATAMKNRNHSWDSEYFQELDESRRSVIGQEEELLNQRNVLSKSIGKLMGEGKKEEAEAAKAQVTELKDRIAQLSAKRAEVEDKLNDLLMGTPNMPADSTPVGKDENDNPEVRRWGTPRDFEAEGIEMKPHWDLGADLGIIDAERAVKLAGSRFVLLGGLGARLERALINFMADTHTSRGYKEWWCPAMANANTLTGTGQLPKFEDDLFKTREGMYLIPTAEVQLTNIHSGEVLDVSDLPLKYCAFTPCFREEAGSAGRDTRGLIRVHQFDKVEMVKYAKPEESYDDLEAMVADAENILQLLGLPYRVISLCTGDIGFSAAKTYDLEVWLPSYNAYKEISSCSNCVDFQARRANIKYRDPENFKGSRLVHTLNGSGLAVGRTMAAVLENYQQADGSVKVPDVLVPYMGGVEVIR
;
A
#
# COMPACT_ATOMS: atom_id res chain seq x y z
N MET A 1 -4.22 9.61 -4.16
CA MET A 1 -5.32 10.07 -5.04
C MET A 1 -4.76 10.87 -6.19
N LEU A 2 -5.48 10.94 -7.31
CA LEU A 2 -5.04 11.69 -8.47
C LEU A 2 -5.07 13.22 -8.21
N ASP A 3 -4.20 13.96 -8.91
CA ASP A 3 -4.22 15.43 -8.89
C ASP A 3 -5.39 15.95 -9.71
N ILE A 4 -6.23 16.79 -9.13
CA ILE A 4 -7.43 17.36 -9.80
C ILE A 4 -7.08 18.18 -11.05
N ARG A 5 -5.91 18.85 -11.07
CA ARG A 5 -5.48 19.65 -12.23
C ARG A 5 -5.05 18.72 -13.35
N PHE A 6 -4.29 17.67 -13.01
CA PHE A 6 -3.90 16.66 -13.97
C PHE A 6 -5.13 16.00 -14.60
N VAL A 7 -6.11 15.56 -13.79
CA VAL A 7 -7.35 14.94 -14.30
C VAL A 7 -8.10 15.88 -15.26
N ARG A 8 -8.21 17.18 -14.92
CA ARG A 8 -8.86 18.20 -15.75
C ARG A 8 -8.17 18.37 -17.11
N GLU A 9 -6.85 18.37 -17.12
CA GLU A 9 -6.03 18.64 -18.31
C GLU A 9 -5.87 17.40 -19.20
N HIS A 10 -6.11 16.17 -18.65
CA HIS A 10 -5.83 14.89 -19.28
C HIS A 10 -7.01 13.90 -19.20
N LEU A 11 -8.24 14.38 -19.38
CA LEU A 11 -9.47 13.56 -19.21
C LEU A 11 -9.48 12.27 -20.02
N ASP A 12 -9.08 12.32 -21.30
CA ASP A 12 -9.07 11.17 -22.19
C ASP A 12 -7.99 10.16 -21.78
N GLU A 13 -6.85 10.63 -21.29
CA GLU A 13 -5.78 9.79 -20.78
C GLU A 13 -6.23 9.06 -19.51
N VAL A 14 -6.87 9.79 -18.57
CA VAL A 14 -7.45 9.20 -17.36
C VAL A 14 -8.52 8.18 -17.70
N ALA A 15 -9.45 8.50 -18.61
CA ALA A 15 -10.48 7.56 -19.04
C ALA A 15 -9.91 6.28 -19.64
N THR A 16 -8.86 6.41 -20.47
CA THR A 16 -8.16 5.26 -21.06
C THR A 16 -7.46 4.42 -19.99
N ALA A 17 -6.76 5.07 -19.07
CA ALA A 17 -6.08 4.40 -17.96
C ALA A 17 -7.07 3.64 -17.07
N MET A 18 -8.19 4.27 -16.70
CA MET A 18 -9.23 3.64 -15.88
C MET A 18 -9.86 2.43 -16.58
N LYS A 19 -10.12 2.55 -17.89
CA LYS A 19 -10.58 1.42 -18.71
C LYS A 19 -9.59 0.26 -18.70
N ASN A 20 -8.30 0.53 -18.88
CA ASN A 20 -7.24 -0.49 -18.83
C ASN A 20 -7.10 -1.13 -17.45
N ARG A 21 -7.49 -0.42 -16.40
CA ARG A 21 -7.52 -0.91 -15.00
C ARG A 21 -8.84 -1.59 -14.61
N ASN A 22 -9.71 -1.90 -15.55
CA ASN A 22 -11.04 -2.45 -15.29
C ASN A 22 -11.87 -1.61 -14.30
N HIS A 23 -11.63 -0.29 -14.25
CA HIS A 23 -12.30 0.64 -13.35
C HIS A 23 -13.29 1.52 -14.12
N SER A 24 -14.52 1.65 -13.60
CA SER A 24 -15.50 2.57 -14.18
C SER A 24 -15.10 4.02 -13.88
N TRP A 25 -15.07 4.86 -14.91
CA TRP A 25 -14.78 6.28 -14.79
C TRP A 25 -15.82 7.10 -15.53
N ASP A 26 -16.36 8.12 -14.88
CA ASP A 26 -17.33 9.04 -15.45
C ASP A 26 -16.68 10.43 -15.64
N SER A 27 -16.18 10.69 -16.85
CA SER A 27 -15.54 11.94 -17.21
C SER A 27 -16.50 13.13 -17.16
N GLU A 28 -17.77 12.94 -17.53
CA GLU A 28 -18.79 13.99 -17.54
C GLU A 28 -19.09 14.42 -16.10
N TYR A 29 -19.31 13.46 -15.22
CA TYR A 29 -19.54 13.74 -13.79
C TYR A 29 -18.37 14.47 -13.13
N PHE A 30 -17.12 14.07 -13.43
CA PHE A 30 -15.94 14.80 -12.95
C PHE A 30 -15.94 16.25 -13.45
N GLN A 31 -16.21 16.48 -14.75
CA GLN A 31 -16.25 17.81 -15.34
C GLN A 31 -17.31 18.69 -14.69
N GLU A 32 -18.55 18.16 -14.50
CA GLU A 32 -19.62 18.88 -13.82
C GLU A 32 -19.24 19.33 -12.42
N LEU A 33 -18.61 18.43 -11.64
CA LEU A 33 -18.14 18.74 -10.27
C LEU A 33 -17.03 19.78 -10.28
N ASP A 34 -16.02 19.65 -11.16
CA ASP A 34 -14.90 20.58 -11.23
C ASP A 34 -15.33 21.98 -11.73
N GLU A 35 -16.22 22.07 -12.72
CA GLU A 35 -16.78 23.32 -13.19
C GLU A 35 -17.66 23.99 -12.11
N SER A 36 -18.51 23.21 -11.45
CA SER A 36 -19.32 23.70 -10.32
C SER A 36 -18.43 24.26 -9.20
N ARG A 37 -17.39 23.52 -8.83
CA ARG A 37 -16.41 23.94 -7.81
C ARG A 37 -15.75 25.26 -8.19
N ARG A 38 -15.23 25.39 -9.40
CA ARG A 38 -14.56 26.63 -9.87
C ARG A 38 -15.53 27.80 -9.93
N SER A 39 -16.75 27.58 -10.41
CA SER A 39 -17.79 28.60 -10.46
C SER A 39 -18.15 29.13 -9.08
N VAL A 40 -18.37 28.20 -8.11
CA VAL A 40 -18.73 28.58 -6.73
C VAL A 40 -17.59 29.34 -6.05
N ILE A 41 -16.33 28.91 -6.23
CA ILE A 41 -15.15 29.62 -5.70
C ILE A 41 -15.08 31.03 -6.27
N GLY A 42 -15.22 31.21 -7.59
CA GLY A 42 -15.18 32.54 -8.22
C GLY A 42 -16.27 33.46 -7.71
N GLN A 43 -17.51 32.96 -7.55
CA GLN A 43 -18.62 33.74 -6.98
C GLN A 43 -18.37 34.09 -5.51
N GLU A 44 -17.85 33.16 -4.71
CA GLU A 44 -17.52 33.41 -3.30
C GLU A 44 -16.45 34.49 -3.15
N GLU A 45 -15.37 34.43 -3.95
CA GLU A 45 -14.29 35.43 -3.98
C GLU A 45 -14.80 36.82 -4.38
N GLU A 46 -15.68 36.91 -5.39
CA GLU A 46 -16.29 38.15 -5.82
C GLU A 46 -17.12 38.77 -4.69
N LEU A 47 -18.01 37.99 -4.04
CA LEU A 47 -18.83 38.53 -2.95
C LEU A 47 -18.00 38.89 -1.71
N LEU A 48 -16.91 38.14 -1.43
CA LEU A 48 -15.96 38.50 -0.37
C LEU A 48 -15.28 39.84 -0.64
N ASN A 49 -14.89 40.10 -1.90
CA ASN A 49 -14.31 41.39 -2.30
C ASN A 49 -15.33 42.54 -2.15
N GLN A 50 -16.55 42.34 -2.68
CA GLN A 50 -17.65 43.32 -2.55
C GLN A 50 -17.94 43.64 -1.06
N ARG A 51 -18.06 42.63 -0.22
CA ARG A 51 -18.25 42.80 1.24
C ARG A 51 -17.12 43.62 1.87
N ASN A 52 -15.86 43.35 1.50
CA ASN A 52 -14.70 44.03 2.04
C ASN A 52 -14.70 45.52 1.64
N VAL A 53 -15.04 45.85 0.37
CA VAL A 53 -15.17 47.24 -0.13
C VAL A 53 -16.28 47.98 0.61
N LEU A 54 -17.47 47.39 0.72
CA LEU A 54 -18.61 47.99 1.44
C LEU A 54 -18.30 48.18 2.92
N SER A 55 -17.67 47.20 3.57
CA SER A 55 -17.30 47.31 4.98
C SER A 55 -16.34 48.48 5.26
N LYS A 56 -15.39 48.74 4.34
CA LYS A 56 -14.51 49.90 4.43
C LYS A 56 -15.26 51.23 4.20
N SER A 57 -16.26 51.27 3.31
CA SER A 57 -17.05 52.48 3.03
C SER A 57 -17.93 52.92 4.20
N ILE A 58 -18.43 51.96 5.03
CA ILE A 58 -19.26 52.25 6.21
C ILE A 58 -18.53 53.20 7.19
N GLY A 59 -17.26 52.93 7.47
CA GLY A 59 -16.45 53.77 8.35
C GLY A 59 -16.30 55.21 7.82
N LYS A 60 -16.12 55.35 6.51
CA LYS A 60 -16.02 56.66 5.83
C LYS A 60 -17.36 57.43 5.88
N LEU A 61 -18.46 56.78 5.53
CA LEU A 61 -19.82 57.33 5.56
C LEU A 61 -20.22 57.80 6.97
N MET A 62 -19.88 57.00 7.99
CA MET A 62 -20.11 57.38 9.37
C MET A 62 -19.29 58.64 9.79
N GLY A 63 -18.03 58.71 9.36
CA GLY A 63 -17.16 59.88 9.58
C GLY A 63 -17.63 61.14 8.86
N GLU A 64 -18.29 61.01 7.72
CA GLU A 64 -18.90 62.11 6.94
C GLU A 64 -20.31 62.49 7.45
N GLY A 65 -20.85 61.84 8.47
CA GLY A 65 -22.19 62.08 9.02
C GLY A 65 -23.36 61.53 8.20
N LYS A 66 -23.10 60.74 7.15
CA LYS A 66 -24.07 60.16 6.20
C LYS A 66 -24.69 58.87 6.79
N LYS A 67 -25.48 59.04 7.88
CA LYS A 67 -26.00 57.89 8.63
C LYS A 67 -26.91 56.94 7.82
N GLU A 68 -27.79 57.50 6.97
CA GLU A 68 -28.72 56.67 6.18
C GLU A 68 -27.98 55.82 5.14
N GLU A 69 -26.97 56.39 4.47
CA GLU A 69 -26.12 55.64 3.54
C GLU A 69 -25.27 54.57 4.23
N ALA A 70 -24.81 54.88 5.47
CA ALA A 70 -24.08 53.90 6.26
C ALA A 70 -24.99 52.72 6.72
N GLU A 71 -26.25 52.96 7.09
CA GLU A 71 -27.21 51.89 7.44
C GLU A 71 -27.61 51.05 6.21
N ALA A 72 -27.78 51.68 5.03
CA ALA A 72 -28.00 50.95 3.79
C ALA A 72 -26.80 50.05 3.44
N ALA A 73 -25.58 50.54 3.58
CA ALA A 73 -24.36 49.72 3.38
C ALA A 73 -24.22 48.59 4.38
N LYS A 74 -24.63 48.77 5.65
CA LYS A 74 -24.68 47.69 6.66
C LYS A 74 -25.67 46.62 6.27
N ALA A 75 -26.87 46.97 5.79
CA ALA A 75 -27.86 46.00 5.33
C ALA A 75 -27.33 45.18 4.15
N GLN A 76 -26.66 45.81 3.18
CA GLN A 76 -26.02 45.11 2.07
C GLN A 76 -24.90 44.19 2.53
N VAL A 77 -24.09 44.59 3.49
CA VAL A 77 -23.05 43.69 4.09
C VAL A 77 -23.69 42.47 4.76
N THR A 78 -24.85 42.64 5.38
CA THR A 78 -25.58 41.50 5.99
C THR A 78 -26.08 40.54 4.91
N GLU A 79 -26.71 41.05 3.85
CA GLU A 79 -27.16 40.22 2.71
C GLU A 79 -26.00 39.47 2.06
N LEU A 80 -24.85 40.17 1.84
CA LEU A 80 -23.65 39.52 1.30
C LEU A 80 -23.11 38.40 2.19
N LYS A 81 -23.17 38.59 3.53
CA LYS A 81 -22.75 37.50 4.46
C LYS A 81 -23.61 36.25 4.30
N ASP A 82 -24.92 36.41 4.18
CA ASP A 82 -25.84 35.26 4.01
C ASP A 82 -25.60 34.56 2.68
N ARG A 83 -25.39 35.30 1.60
CA ARG A 83 -25.06 34.74 0.27
C ARG A 83 -23.70 34.03 0.29
N ILE A 84 -22.67 34.59 0.93
CA ILE A 84 -21.36 33.97 1.10
C ILE A 84 -21.50 32.67 1.86
N ALA A 85 -22.28 32.64 2.96
CA ALA A 85 -22.51 31.41 3.73
C ALA A 85 -23.17 30.30 2.89
N GLN A 86 -24.13 30.65 2.04
CA GLN A 86 -24.78 29.70 1.12
C GLN A 86 -23.78 29.15 0.09
N LEU A 87 -22.93 29.99 -0.50
CA LEU A 87 -21.89 29.57 -1.44
C LEU A 87 -20.84 28.69 -0.77
N SER A 88 -20.41 29.04 0.45
CA SER A 88 -19.46 28.21 1.23
C SER A 88 -20.04 26.83 1.52
N ALA A 89 -21.33 26.72 1.86
CA ALA A 89 -21.98 25.44 2.07
C ALA A 89 -22.07 24.61 0.75
N LYS A 90 -22.43 25.27 -0.36
CA LYS A 90 -22.44 24.62 -1.68
C LYS A 90 -21.04 24.17 -2.11
N ARG A 91 -20.03 25.00 -1.83
CA ARG A 91 -18.63 24.66 -2.09
C ARG A 91 -18.22 23.39 -1.35
N ALA A 92 -18.52 23.33 -0.05
CA ALA A 92 -18.21 22.15 0.77
C ALA A 92 -18.88 20.88 0.18
N GLU A 93 -20.16 20.95 -0.18
CA GLU A 93 -20.87 19.81 -0.78
C GLU A 93 -20.21 19.33 -2.09
N VAL A 94 -19.81 20.26 -2.96
CA VAL A 94 -19.17 19.91 -4.24
C VAL A 94 -17.75 19.35 -4.02
N GLU A 95 -17.00 19.94 -3.08
CA GLU A 95 -15.65 19.49 -2.73
C GLU A 95 -15.70 18.09 -2.10
N ASP A 96 -16.70 17.78 -1.27
CA ASP A 96 -16.89 16.44 -0.71
C ASP A 96 -17.16 15.40 -1.81
N LYS A 97 -18.10 15.68 -2.73
CA LYS A 97 -18.40 14.77 -3.85
C LYS A 97 -17.19 14.53 -4.75
N LEU A 98 -16.44 15.59 -5.04
CA LEU A 98 -15.23 15.50 -5.86
C LEU A 98 -14.12 14.71 -5.14
N ASN A 99 -13.98 14.92 -3.84
CA ASN A 99 -13.06 14.15 -3.01
C ASN A 99 -13.43 12.67 -2.99
N ASP A 100 -14.69 12.33 -2.78
CA ASP A 100 -15.17 10.94 -2.78
C ASP A 100 -14.90 10.26 -4.13
N LEU A 101 -15.16 10.93 -5.25
CA LEU A 101 -14.84 10.42 -6.58
C LEU A 101 -13.33 10.13 -6.72
N LEU A 102 -12.47 11.10 -6.38
CA LEU A 102 -11.02 10.95 -6.51
C LEU A 102 -10.43 9.96 -5.50
N MET A 103 -11.01 9.83 -4.32
CA MET A 103 -10.61 8.85 -3.31
C MET A 103 -10.98 7.42 -3.73
N GLY A 104 -12.05 7.24 -4.51
CA GLY A 104 -12.44 5.96 -5.09
C GLY A 104 -11.73 5.60 -6.39
N THR A 105 -10.97 6.52 -6.99
CA THR A 105 -10.28 6.34 -8.27
C THR A 105 -8.86 5.80 -8.05
N PRO A 106 -8.45 4.70 -8.73
CA PRO A 106 -7.11 4.16 -8.61
C PRO A 106 -6.05 5.06 -9.24
N ASN A 107 -4.79 4.77 -8.95
CA ASN A 107 -3.65 5.50 -9.51
C ASN A 107 -3.52 5.30 -11.04
N MET A 108 -2.86 6.24 -11.71
CA MET A 108 -2.48 6.12 -13.12
C MET A 108 -1.38 5.06 -13.26
N PRO A 109 -1.50 4.09 -14.20
CA PRO A 109 -0.39 3.20 -14.49
C PRO A 109 0.75 3.97 -15.17
N ALA A 110 1.99 3.55 -14.89
CA ALA A 110 3.15 4.08 -15.60
C ALA A 110 3.15 3.63 -17.07
N ASP A 111 3.79 4.40 -17.96
CA ASP A 111 3.92 4.07 -19.39
C ASP A 111 4.60 2.70 -19.61
N SER A 112 5.47 2.31 -18.68
CA SER A 112 6.17 1.03 -18.69
C SER A 112 5.38 -0.14 -18.09
N THR A 113 4.16 0.10 -17.59
CA THR A 113 3.28 -0.94 -17.07
C THR A 113 2.60 -1.64 -18.25
N PRO A 114 2.71 -2.97 -18.39
CA PRO A 114 2.09 -3.71 -19.48
C PRO A 114 0.56 -3.52 -19.48
N VAL A 115 -0.01 -3.32 -20.65
CA VAL A 115 -1.47 -3.31 -20.79
C VAL A 115 -1.96 -4.76 -20.84
N GLY A 116 -2.85 -5.12 -19.94
CA GLY A 116 -3.44 -6.46 -19.82
C GLY A 116 -4.71 -6.44 -18.99
N LYS A 117 -5.43 -7.55 -18.99
CA LYS A 117 -6.75 -7.67 -18.39
C LYS A 117 -6.73 -8.21 -16.96
N ASP A 118 -5.90 -9.22 -16.71
CA ASP A 118 -5.83 -9.93 -15.43
C ASP A 118 -4.45 -10.59 -15.24
N GLU A 119 -4.29 -11.39 -14.19
CA GLU A 119 -3.04 -12.06 -13.83
C GLU A 119 -2.42 -12.94 -14.94
N ASN A 120 -3.21 -13.38 -15.93
CA ASN A 120 -2.71 -14.20 -17.05
C ASN A 120 -1.93 -13.38 -18.09
N ASP A 121 -2.10 -12.06 -18.07
CA ASP A 121 -1.42 -11.12 -18.97
C ASP A 121 -0.12 -10.56 -18.37
N ASN A 122 0.27 -10.97 -17.17
CA ASN A 122 1.49 -10.52 -16.51
C ASN A 122 2.74 -11.15 -17.16
N PRO A 123 3.62 -10.38 -17.82
CA PRO A 123 4.83 -10.93 -18.42
C PRO A 123 5.86 -11.32 -17.36
N GLU A 124 6.49 -12.48 -17.54
CA GLU A 124 7.68 -12.85 -16.79
C GLU A 124 8.87 -11.98 -17.23
N VAL A 125 9.53 -11.35 -16.26
CA VAL A 125 10.68 -10.46 -16.49
C VAL A 125 11.99 -11.24 -16.39
N ARG A 126 12.13 -12.09 -15.35
CA ARG A 126 13.31 -12.90 -15.09
C ARG A 126 13.00 -14.05 -14.14
N ARG A 127 13.92 -15.00 -14.10
CA ARG A 127 13.82 -16.20 -13.24
C ARG A 127 15.19 -16.50 -12.63
N TRP A 128 15.20 -17.05 -11.43
CA TRP A 128 16.40 -17.48 -10.74
C TRP A 128 16.21 -18.86 -10.09
N GLY A 129 17.27 -19.66 -10.09
CA GLY A 129 17.27 -21.00 -9.53
C GLY A 129 16.53 -22.03 -10.40
N THR A 130 16.69 -23.29 -10.04
CA THR A 130 16.02 -24.42 -10.71
C THR A 130 15.17 -25.15 -9.67
N PRO A 131 13.88 -25.39 -9.93
CA PRO A 131 13.04 -26.25 -9.11
C PRO A 131 13.69 -27.60 -8.89
N ARG A 132 13.61 -28.11 -7.66
CA ARG A 132 14.11 -29.44 -7.31
C ARG A 132 13.22 -30.51 -7.93
N ASP A 133 13.85 -31.55 -8.52
CA ASP A 133 13.17 -32.68 -9.13
C ASP A 133 13.08 -33.83 -8.12
N PHE A 134 12.00 -33.87 -7.36
CA PHE A 134 11.75 -34.88 -6.31
C PHE A 134 11.57 -36.28 -6.89
N GLU A 135 11.01 -36.40 -8.11
CA GLU A 135 10.83 -37.70 -8.76
C GLU A 135 12.18 -38.32 -9.14
N ALA A 136 13.08 -37.51 -9.73
CA ALA A 136 14.44 -37.96 -10.05
C ALA A 136 15.25 -38.32 -8.80
N GLU A 137 14.97 -37.70 -7.66
CA GLU A 137 15.60 -38.00 -6.37
C GLU A 137 14.93 -39.20 -5.64
N GLY A 138 13.80 -39.70 -6.14
CA GLY A 138 13.04 -40.79 -5.51
C GLY A 138 12.37 -40.37 -4.19
N ILE A 139 12.04 -39.08 -4.02
CA ILE A 139 11.41 -38.53 -2.83
C ILE A 139 9.93 -38.31 -3.08
N GLU A 140 9.07 -38.87 -2.24
CA GLU A 140 7.65 -38.56 -2.23
C GLU A 140 7.44 -37.19 -1.59
N MET A 141 7.21 -36.17 -2.44
CA MET A 141 7.02 -34.80 -2.02
C MET A 141 5.69 -34.66 -1.25
N LYS A 142 5.75 -34.08 -0.04
CA LYS A 142 4.58 -33.71 0.76
C LYS A 142 4.36 -32.21 0.76
N PRO A 143 3.11 -31.75 0.67
CA PRO A 143 2.81 -30.32 0.85
C PRO A 143 3.11 -29.88 2.29
N HIS A 144 3.46 -28.60 2.47
CA HIS A 144 3.90 -28.04 3.75
C HIS A 144 2.90 -28.25 4.91
N TRP A 145 1.60 -28.32 4.63
CA TRP A 145 0.58 -28.54 5.66
C TRP A 145 0.56 -29.99 6.19
N ASP A 146 0.81 -30.98 5.33
CA ASP A 146 0.90 -32.36 5.74
C ASP A 146 2.26 -32.62 6.40
N LEU A 147 3.35 -32.17 5.80
CA LEU A 147 4.70 -32.27 6.35
C LEU A 147 4.82 -31.58 7.71
N GLY A 148 4.23 -30.38 7.85
CA GLY A 148 4.23 -29.65 9.11
C GLY A 148 3.41 -30.34 10.22
N ALA A 149 2.32 -31.02 9.86
CA ALA A 149 1.53 -31.82 10.79
C ALA A 149 2.31 -33.07 11.24
N ASP A 150 2.94 -33.80 10.31
CA ASP A 150 3.75 -35.00 10.61
C ASP A 150 4.94 -34.64 11.53
N LEU A 151 5.57 -33.50 11.35
CA LEU A 151 6.66 -32.97 12.19
C LEU A 151 6.16 -32.33 13.50
N GLY A 152 4.85 -32.21 13.70
CA GLY A 152 4.27 -31.57 14.88
C GLY A 152 4.55 -30.08 15.02
N ILE A 153 4.90 -29.39 13.91
CA ILE A 153 5.25 -27.98 13.89
C ILE A 153 4.12 -27.07 13.40
N ILE A 154 3.10 -27.63 12.74
CA ILE A 154 1.87 -26.94 12.33
C ILE A 154 0.67 -27.70 12.90
N ASP A 155 -0.18 -27.05 13.69
CA ASP A 155 -1.36 -27.65 14.32
C ASP A 155 -2.64 -26.93 13.85
N ALA A 156 -3.18 -27.40 12.75
CA ALA A 156 -4.38 -26.80 12.14
C ALA A 156 -5.65 -27.06 12.99
N GLU A 157 -5.77 -28.21 13.63
CA GLU A 157 -6.95 -28.57 14.46
C GLU A 157 -7.07 -27.67 15.68
N ARG A 158 -5.95 -27.45 16.40
CA ARG A 158 -5.93 -26.52 17.52
C ARG A 158 -6.06 -25.07 17.09
N ALA A 159 -5.52 -24.67 15.94
CA ALA A 159 -5.73 -23.33 15.38
C ALA A 159 -7.21 -23.04 15.16
N VAL A 160 -7.95 -23.96 14.55
CA VAL A 160 -9.41 -23.84 14.34
C VAL A 160 -10.16 -23.74 15.68
N LYS A 161 -9.76 -24.52 16.67
CA LYS A 161 -10.34 -24.44 18.02
C LYS A 161 -10.13 -23.09 18.68
N LEU A 162 -8.99 -22.42 18.43
CA LEU A 162 -8.62 -21.13 19.06
C LEU A 162 -9.28 -19.95 18.36
N ALA A 163 -9.31 -19.94 17.03
CA ALA A 163 -9.65 -18.75 16.26
C ALA A 163 -10.53 -19.00 15.03
N GLY A 164 -10.87 -20.23 14.72
CA GLY A 164 -11.61 -20.58 13.51
C GLY A 164 -10.71 -20.98 12.34
N SER A 165 -11.31 -21.07 11.14
CA SER A 165 -10.59 -21.41 9.93
C SER A 165 -9.61 -20.30 9.51
N ARG A 166 -8.61 -20.67 8.70
CA ARG A 166 -7.59 -19.73 8.17
C ARG A 166 -6.75 -19.00 9.23
N PHE A 167 -6.64 -19.59 10.42
CA PHE A 167 -5.62 -19.21 11.39
C PHE A 167 -4.61 -20.34 11.54
N VAL A 168 -3.39 -19.99 11.94
CA VAL A 168 -2.26 -20.92 12.04
C VAL A 168 -1.79 -21.01 13.50
N LEU A 169 -1.47 -22.20 13.95
CA LEU A 169 -0.78 -22.44 15.21
C LEU A 169 0.53 -23.18 14.92
N LEU A 170 1.64 -22.53 15.23
CA LEU A 170 2.98 -23.10 15.08
C LEU A 170 3.51 -23.57 16.44
N GLY A 171 4.10 -24.77 16.47
CA GLY A 171 4.67 -25.35 17.69
C GLY A 171 6.17 -25.63 17.56
N GLY A 172 6.89 -25.65 18.68
CA GLY A 172 8.27 -26.11 18.76
C GLY A 172 9.22 -25.48 17.74
N LEU A 173 9.82 -26.30 16.87
CA LEU A 173 10.74 -25.84 15.83
C LEU A 173 10.03 -25.04 14.73
N GLY A 174 8.72 -25.20 14.53
CA GLY A 174 7.95 -24.35 13.61
C GLY A 174 7.87 -22.91 14.09
N ALA A 175 7.51 -22.67 15.34
CA ALA A 175 7.52 -21.34 15.93
C ALA A 175 8.94 -20.72 15.98
N ARG A 176 9.96 -21.56 16.10
CA ARG A 176 11.35 -21.10 16.02
C ARG A 176 11.73 -20.69 14.60
N LEU A 177 11.31 -21.47 13.59
CA LEU A 177 11.57 -21.17 12.18
C LEU A 177 10.89 -19.86 11.76
N GLU A 178 9.67 -19.60 12.20
CA GLU A 178 8.96 -18.33 11.96
C GLU A 178 9.78 -17.15 12.48
N ARG A 179 10.21 -17.18 13.75
CA ARG A 179 11.06 -16.13 14.31
C ARG A 179 12.44 -16.04 13.65
N ALA A 180 13.02 -17.17 13.22
CA ALA A 180 14.28 -17.20 12.50
C ALA A 180 14.19 -16.47 11.17
N LEU A 181 13.11 -16.71 10.41
CA LEU A 181 12.81 -16.02 9.14
C LEU A 181 12.60 -14.53 9.35
N ILE A 182 11.81 -14.13 10.36
CA ILE A 182 11.58 -12.72 10.69
C ILE A 182 12.91 -12.00 10.96
N ASN A 183 13.72 -12.54 11.86
CA ASN A 183 14.99 -11.92 12.25
C ASN A 183 15.98 -11.89 11.08
N PHE A 184 16.10 -12.98 10.33
CA PHE A 184 16.95 -13.05 9.15
C PHE A 184 16.58 -12.01 8.08
N MET A 185 15.28 -11.85 7.78
CA MET A 185 14.80 -10.85 6.82
C MET A 185 15.07 -9.42 7.32
N ALA A 186 14.73 -9.12 8.58
CA ALA A 186 14.95 -7.80 9.17
C ALA A 186 16.43 -7.42 9.20
N ASP A 187 17.30 -8.33 9.66
CA ASP A 187 18.75 -8.13 9.69
C ASP A 187 19.34 -7.93 8.28
N THR A 188 18.83 -8.70 7.31
CA THR A 188 19.28 -8.58 5.92
C THR A 188 18.93 -7.22 5.34
N HIS A 189 17.69 -6.73 5.54
CA HIS A 189 17.28 -5.42 5.03
C HIS A 189 18.00 -4.28 5.76
N THR A 190 18.19 -4.36 7.07
CA THR A 190 18.95 -3.35 7.82
C THR A 190 20.39 -3.28 7.36
N SER A 191 21.04 -4.41 7.05
CA SER A 191 22.39 -4.45 6.48
C SER A 191 22.49 -3.77 5.10
N ARG A 192 21.37 -3.63 4.38
CA ARG A 192 21.24 -2.96 3.09
C ARG A 192 20.76 -1.49 3.20
N GLY A 193 20.81 -0.95 4.43
CA GLY A 193 20.55 0.46 4.70
C GLY A 193 19.11 0.81 5.00
N TYR A 194 18.23 -0.17 5.22
CA TYR A 194 16.91 0.11 5.75
C TYR A 194 16.97 0.37 7.25
N LYS A 195 16.27 1.41 7.71
CA LYS A 195 16.07 1.65 9.14
C LYS A 195 14.86 0.85 9.60
N GLU A 196 15.09 -0.02 10.58
CA GLU A 196 14.02 -0.82 11.18
C GLU A 196 13.16 0.02 12.12
N TRP A 197 11.85 -0.22 12.05
CA TRP A 197 10.85 0.35 12.93
C TRP A 197 10.02 -0.74 13.60
N TRP A 198 9.70 -0.56 14.88
CA TRP A 198 8.73 -1.40 15.59
C TRP A 198 7.38 -0.70 15.57
N CYS A 199 6.49 -1.13 14.69
CA CYS A 199 5.21 -0.48 14.43
C CYS A 199 4.07 -1.04 15.28
N PRO A 200 3.07 -0.21 15.68
CA PRO A 200 1.81 -0.72 16.22
C PRO A 200 1.09 -1.59 15.19
N ALA A 201 0.47 -2.70 15.63
CA ALA A 201 -0.35 -3.54 14.76
C ALA A 201 -1.78 -3.00 14.54
N MET A 202 -2.07 -1.82 15.07
CA MET A 202 -3.36 -1.13 14.91
C MET A 202 -3.15 0.26 14.33
N ALA A 203 -4.09 0.70 13.50
CA ALA A 203 -4.08 2.02 12.86
C ALA A 203 -5.43 2.72 12.99
N ASN A 204 -5.43 4.04 12.96
CA ASN A 204 -6.65 4.84 12.79
C ASN A 204 -7.06 4.93 11.30
N ALA A 205 -8.28 5.37 11.03
CA ALA A 205 -8.81 5.48 9.68
C ALA A 205 -7.96 6.41 8.78
N ASN A 206 -7.44 7.51 9.31
CA ASN A 206 -6.64 8.46 8.53
C ASN A 206 -5.36 7.82 7.98
N THR A 207 -4.69 6.98 8.79
CA THR A 207 -3.49 6.25 8.38
C THR A 207 -3.79 5.27 7.23
N LEU A 208 -4.91 4.54 7.31
CA LEU A 208 -5.38 3.64 6.23
C LEU A 208 -5.82 4.40 4.97
N THR A 209 -6.39 5.59 5.15
CA THR A 209 -6.74 6.48 4.04
C THR A 209 -5.49 7.00 3.33
N GLY A 210 -4.43 7.30 4.07
CA GLY A 210 -3.15 7.77 3.53
C GLY A 210 -2.52 6.80 2.53
N THR A 211 -2.62 5.50 2.77
CA THR A 211 -2.08 4.45 1.87
C THR A 211 -3.09 3.91 0.86
N GLY A 212 -4.38 4.27 0.98
CA GLY A 212 -5.41 3.93 0.00
C GLY A 212 -6.22 2.66 0.31
N GLN A 213 -6.07 2.05 1.48
CA GLN A 213 -6.94 0.96 1.92
C GLN A 213 -8.36 1.48 2.17
N LEU A 214 -8.51 2.64 2.81
CA LEU A 214 -9.80 3.29 2.96
C LEU A 214 -10.01 4.40 1.91
N PRO A 215 -11.27 4.66 1.52
CA PRO A 215 -12.50 3.98 1.96
C PRO A 215 -12.78 2.64 1.26
N LYS A 216 -12.13 2.33 0.15
CA LYS A 216 -12.54 1.29 -0.83
C LYS A 216 -12.51 -0.14 -0.29
N PHE A 217 -11.56 -0.48 0.57
CA PHE A 217 -11.30 -1.86 1.01
C PHE A 217 -11.67 -2.08 2.48
N GLU A 218 -12.65 -1.35 3.03
CA GLU A 218 -13.05 -1.49 4.42
C GLU A 218 -13.52 -2.91 4.76
N ASP A 219 -14.17 -3.60 3.81
CA ASP A 219 -14.68 -4.97 4.00
C ASP A 219 -13.56 -6.03 4.12
N ASP A 220 -12.33 -5.70 3.71
CA ASP A 220 -11.17 -6.58 3.86
C ASP A 220 -10.39 -6.34 5.16
N LEU A 221 -10.84 -5.41 6.01
CA LEU A 221 -10.15 -4.98 7.22
C LEU A 221 -10.87 -5.43 8.49
N PHE A 222 -10.12 -5.96 9.45
CA PHE A 222 -10.62 -6.15 10.83
C PHE A 222 -10.73 -4.80 11.54
N LYS A 223 -11.95 -4.46 11.98
CA LYS A 223 -12.26 -3.20 12.67
C LYS A 223 -12.67 -3.43 14.11
N THR A 224 -12.12 -2.64 15.03
CA THR A 224 -12.52 -2.66 16.44
C THR A 224 -13.78 -1.84 16.69
N ARG A 225 -14.39 -2.03 17.84
CA ARG A 225 -15.59 -1.25 18.26
C ARG A 225 -15.30 0.24 18.42
N GLU A 226 -14.07 0.59 18.75
CA GLU A 226 -13.61 1.97 18.93
C GLU A 226 -13.21 2.65 17.60
N GLY A 227 -13.38 1.95 16.45
CA GLY A 227 -13.08 2.50 15.13
C GLY A 227 -11.61 2.44 14.74
N MET A 228 -10.77 1.71 15.47
CA MET A 228 -9.42 1.35 15.06
C MET A 228 -9.46 0.10 14.15
N TYR A 229 -8.40 -0.11 13.39
CA TYR A 229 -8.27 -1.25 12.49
C TYR A 229 -7.00 -2.04 12.80
N LEU A 230 -7.05 -3.37 12.68
CA LEU A 230 -5.84 -4.18 12.60
C LEU A 230 -5.20 -3.96 11.21
N ILE A 231 -3.88 -3.77 11.16
CA ILE A 231 -3.22 -3.43 9.89
C ILE A 231 -3.14 -4.64 8.95
N PRO A 232 -3.44 -4.47 7.64
CA PRO A 232 -3.28 -5.54 6.66
C PRO A 232 -1.83 -5.70 6.19
N THR A 233 -0.96 -4.72 6.51
CA THR A 233 0.44 -4.62 6.10
C THR A 233 1.11 -3.49 6.89
N ALA A 234 2.41 -3.62 7.17
CA ALA A 234 3.19 -2.53 7.76
C ALA A 234 3.40 -1.33 6.80
N GLU A 235 3.10 -1.47 5.51
CA GLU A 235 3.03 -0.35 4.58
C GLU A 235 2.19 0.80 5.14
N VAL A 236 1.04 0.47 5.76
CA VAL A 236 0.13 1.46 6.38
C VAL A 236 0.86 2.31 7.41
N GLN A 237 1.61 1.70 8.27
CA GLN A 237 2.35 2.38 9.32
C GLN A 237 3.57 3.12 8.76
N LEU A 238 4.42 2.40 8.03
CA LEU A 238 5.68 2.94 7.52
C LEU A 238 5.48 4.13 6.58
N THR A 239 4.49 4.07 5.68
CA THR A 239 4.20 5.16 4.73
C THR A 239 3.63 6.41 5.43
N ASN A 240 3.00 6.27 6.59
CA ASN A 240 2.41 7.40 7.30
C ASN A 240 3.28 7.96 8.44
N ILE A 241 4.50 7.46 8.65
CA ILE A 241 5.43 8.04 9.65
C ILE A 241 5.60 9.54 9.44
N HIS A 242 5.68 9.97 8.18
CA HIS A 242 5.87 11.37 7.80
C HIS A 242 4.58 12.06 7.28
N SER A 243 3.41 11.54 7.65
CA SER A 243 2.13 12.15 7.27
C SER A 243 2.04 13.60 7.75
N GLY A 244 1.75 14.52 6.82
CA GLY A 244 1.68 15.97 7.08
C GLY A 244 3.02 16.67 7.20
N GLU A 245 4.14 15.99 6.96
CA GLU A 245 5.49 16.54 7.08
C GLU A 245 6.08 17.02 5.74
N VAL A 246 7.09 17.88 5.86
CA VAL A 246 7.92 18.33 4.75
C VAL A 246 9.36 17.96 5.04
N LEU A 247 9.84 16.95 4.31
CA LEU A 247 11.19 16.39 4.44
C LEU A 247 12.24 17.31 3.79
N ASP A 248 13.49 17.16 4.17
CA ASP A 248 14.62 17.76 3.45
C ASP A 248 15.07 16.83 2.32
N VAL A 249 15.46 17.39 1.17
CA VAL A 249 15.93 16.61 0.02
C VAL A 249 17.16 15.77 0.36
N SER A 250 17.99 16.23 1.28
CA SER A 250 19.19 15.50 1.75
C SER A 250 18.88 14.20 2.50
N ASP A 251 17.65 14.05 3.01
CA ASP A 251 17.20 12.83 3.68
C ASP A 251 16.77 11.74 2.69
N LEU A 252 16.48 12.10 1.42
CA LEU A 252 15.97 11.17 0.43
C LEU A 252 17.09 10.44 -0.35
N PRO A 253 16.91 9.14 -0.66
CA PRO A 253 15.76 8.32 -0.31
C PRO A 253 15.80 7.84 1.15
N LEU A 254 14.66 7.96 1.87
CA LEU A 254 14.48 7.28 3.14
C LEU A 254 14.08 5.83 2.89
N LYS A 255 14.71 4.89 3.59
CA LYS A 255 14.46 3.45 3.51
C LYS A 255 14.05 2.91 4.86
N TYR A 256 12.85 2.36 4.97
CA TYR A 256 12.31 1.82 6.21
C TYR A 256 11.89 0.38 6.03
N CYS A 257 12.07 -0.44 7.07
CA CYS A 257 11.49 -1.78 7.15
C CYS A 257 10.85 -2.01 8.52
N ALA A 258 9.89 -2.90 8.56
CA ALA A 258 9.28 -3.34 9.80
C ALA A 258 8.75 -4.77 9.67
N PHE A 259 8.95 -5.55 10.71
CA PHE A 259 8.19 -6.75 10.96
C PHE A 259 6.87 -6.37 11.63
N THR A 260 5.75 -6.90 11.12
CA THR A 260 4.45 -6.84 11.80
C THR A 260 3.62 -8.09 11.56
N PRO A 261 2.75 -8.49 12.51
CA PRO A 261 1.59 -9.29 12.15
C PRO A 261 0.70 -8.45 11.22
N CYS A 262 0.07 -9.13 10.27
CA CYS A 262 -0.83 -8.54 9.28
C CYS A 262 -2.16 -9.28 9.33
N PHE A 263 -3.27 -8.55 9.11
CA PHE A 263 -4.62 -9.08 9.28
C PHE A 263 -5.47 -8.75 8.07
N ARG A 264 -6.13 -9.77 7.46
CA ARG A 264 -7.00 -9.61 6.30
C ARG A 264 -8.25 -10.48 6.44
N GLU A 265 -9.43 -9.90 6.22
CA GLU A 265 -10.71 -10.64 6.21
C GLU A 265 -10.80 -11.61 5.03
N GLU A 266 -10.01 -11.41 3.96
CA GLU A 266 -10.01 -12.25 2.78
C GLU A 266 -11.41 -12.44 2.17
N ALA A 267 -12.25 -11.39 2.19
CA ALA A 267 -13.67 -11.42 1.86
C ALA A 267 -13.95 -11.96 0.44
N GLY A 268 -13.06 -11.70 -0.52
CA GLY A 268 -13.19 -12.14 -1.92
C GLY A 268 -12.57 -13.49 -2.26
N SER A 269 -12.02 -14.25 -1.28
CA SER A 269 -11.14 -15.39 -1.54
C SER A 269 -11.74 -16.77 -1.21
N ALA A 270 -13.08 -16.88 -1.21
CA ALA A 270 -13.77 -18.15 -0.88
C ALA A 270 -13.29 -19.32 -1.76
N GLY A 271 -12.88 -20.41 -1.13
CA GLY A 271 -12.47 -21.65 -1.80
C GLY A 271 -11.06 -21.68 -2.38
N ARG A 272 -10.28 -20.58 -2.35
CA ARG A 272 -8.90 -20.57 -2.83
C ARG A 272 -7.90 -20.80 -1.68
N ASP A 273 -6.88 -21.63 -1.91
CA ASP A 273 -5.75 -21.90 -0.99
C ASP A 273 -6.20 -22.10 0.47
N THR A 274 -7.16 -23.03 0.68
CA THR A 274 -7.84 -23.23 1.97
C THR A 274 -7.01 -23.99 3.00
N ARG A 275 -5.84 -24.50 2.62
CA ARG A 275 -4.93 -25.28 3.49
C ARG A 275 -3.58 -24.60 3.60
N GLY A 276 -2.89 -24.84 4.72
CA GLY A 276 -1.51 -24.40 4.94
C GLY A 276 -1.37 -22.90 5.23
N LEU A 277 -0.25 -22.34 4.81
CA LEU A 277 0.23 -21.00 5.20
C LEU A 277 0.04 -19.93 4.12
N ILE A 278 -0.58 -20.26 2.98
CA ILE A 278 -0.59 -19.37 1.81
C ILE A 278 -1.61 -18.24 1.95
N ARG A 279 -2.83 -18.55 2.46
CA ARG A 279 -3.93 -17.60 2.58
C ARG A 279 -4.64 -17.71 3.91
N VAL A 280 -4.24 -16.86 4.84
CA VAL A 280 -4.68 -16.88 6.24
C VAL A 280 -5.11 -15.48 6.69
N HIS A 281 -5.98 -15.39 7.70
CA HIS A 281 -6.48 -14.13 8.24
C HIS A 281 -5.43 -13.35 9.02
N GLN A 282 -4.49 -14.05 9.64
CA GLN A 282 -3.35 -13.47 10.33
C GLN A 282 -2.06 -14.11 9.81
N PHE A 283 -1.10 -13.30 9.40
CA PHE A 283 0.22 -13.73 8.94
C PHE A 283 1.28 -12.70 9.31
N ASP A 284 2.52 -13.14 9.31
CA ASP A 284 3.68 -12.30 9.59
C ASP A 284 4.35 -11.83 8.29
N LYS A 285 4.78 -10.57 8.27
CA LYS A 285 5.44 -9.97 7.12
C LYS A 285 6.53 -9.00 7.54
N VAL A 286 7.67 -9.05 6.87
CA VAL A 286 8.65 -7.97 6.88
C VAL A 286 8.35 -7.08 5.68
N GLU A 287 8.08 -5.81 5.92
CA GLU A 287 7.73 -4.84 4.89
C GLU A 287 8.85 -3.83 4.69
N MET A 288 9.05 -3.41 3.46
CA MET A 288 9.95 -2.35 3.06
C MET A 288 9.15 -1.16 2.52
N VAL A 289 9.52 0.05 2.90
CA VAL A 289 8.97 1.31 2.35
C VAL A 289 10.12 2.25 2.04
N LYS A 290 10.03 2.94 0.89
CA LYS A 290 10.92 4.04 0.54
C LYS A 290 10.13 5.31 0.29
N TYR A 291 10.75 6.45 0.65
CA TYR A 291 10.34 7.77 0.20
C TYR A 291 11.44 8.27 -0.73
N ALA A 292 11.08 8.56 -1.96
CA ALA A 292 12.02 8.86 -3.03
C ALA A 292 11.70 10.20 -3.70
N LYS A 293 12.71 10.77 -4.35
CA LYS A 293 12.47 11.85 -5.32
C LYS A 293 11.75 11.30 -6.55
N PRO A 294 10.87 12.09 -7.18
CA PRO A 294 10.16 11.64 -8.38
C PRO A 294 11.08 11.10 -9.48
N GLU A 295 12.22 11.76 -9.69
CA GLU A 295 13.16 11.45 -10.75
C GLU A 295 13.92 10.13 -10.55
N GLU A 296 14.04 9.66 -9.29
CA GLU A 296 14.83 8.48 -8.89
C GLU A 296 13.93 7.28 -8.54
N SER A 297 12.61 7.47 -8.43
CA SER A 297 11.72 6.48 -7.80
C SER A 297 11.61 5.15 -8.56
N TYR A 298 11.80 5.13 -9.87
CA TYR A 298 11.77 3.88 -10.63
C TYR A 298 13.07 3.08 -10.47
N ASP A 299 14.22 3.74 -10.32
CA ASP A 299 15.48 3.08 -9.96
C ASP A 299 15.40 2.54 -8.52
N ASP A 300 14.75 3.27 -7.63
CA ASP A 300 14.46 2.81 -6.27
C ASP A 300 13.50 1.61 -6.24
N LEU A 301 12.58 1.48 -7.21
CA LEU A 301 11.75 0.29 -7.34
C LEU A 301 12.58 -0.93 -7.75
N GLU A 302 13.44 -0.80 -8.76
CA GLU A 302 14.34 -1.89 -9.19
C GLU A 302 15.26 -2.34 -8.04
N ALA A 303 15.80 -1.38 -7.29
CA ALA A 303 16.62 -1.67 -6.11
C ALA A 303 15.81 -2.38 -5.00
N MET A 304 14.54 -2.02 -4.78
CA MET A 304 13.68 -2.68 -3.81
C MET A 304 13.36 -4.11 -4.21
N VAL A 305 13.09 -4.35 -5.49
CA VAL A 305 12.90 -5.70 -6.05
C VAL A 305 14.16 -6.54 -5.83
N ALA A 306 15.35 -6.00 -6.12
CA ALA A 306 16.62 -6.68 -5.87
C ALA A 306 16.87 -6.97 -4.37
N ASP A 307 16.39 -6.13 -3.47
CA ASP A 307 16.44 -6.37 -2.02
C ASP A 307 15.55 -7.56 -1.60
N ALA A 308 14.36 -7.69 -2.19
CA ALA A 308 13.47 -8.83 -1.96
C ALA A 308 14.02 -10.14 -2.60
N GLU A 309 14.53 -10.07 -3.84
CA GLU A 309 15.20 -11.20 -4.51
C GLU A 309 16.37 -11.75 -3.71
N ASN A 310 17.15 -10.86 -3.08
CA ASN A 310 18.30 -11.24 -2.26
C ASN A 310 17.91 -12.18 -1.10
N ILE A 311 16.75 -11.99 -0.48
CA ILE A 311 16.27 -12.91 0.56
C ILE A 311 16.04 -14.32 -0.02
N LEU A 312 15.38 -14.44 -1.17
CA LEU A 312 15.14 -15.72 -1.82
C LEU A 312 16.43 -16.39 -2.28
N GLN A 313 17.39 -15.62 -2.81
CA GLN A 313 18.69 -16.12 -3.23
C GLN A 313 19.51 -16.64 -2.06
N LEU A 314 19.55 -15.91 -0.93
CA LEU A 314 20.23 -16.36 0.29
C LEU A 314 19.61 -17.64 0.88
N LEU A 315 18.27 -17.77 0.75
CA LEU A 315 17.55 -18.99 1.13
C LEU A 315 17.68 -20.12 0.12
N GLY A 316 18.25 -19.88 -1.07
CA GLY A 316 18.37 -20.89 -2.13
C GLY A 316 17.03 -21.34 -2.72
N LEU A 317 16.00 -20.49 -2.67
CA LEU A 317 14.64 -20.81 -3.15
C LEU A 317 14.47 -20.33 -4.60
N PRO A 318 14.08 -21.21 -5.55
CA PRO A 318 13.81 -20.83 -6.93
C PRO A 318 12.60 -19.89 -7.00
N TYR A 319 12.71 -18.84 -7.82
CA TYR A 319 11.66 -17.84 -8.00
C TYR A 319 11.64 -17.28 -9.41
N ARG A 320 10.58 -16.59 -9.75
CA ARG A 320 10.49 -15.70 -10.93
C ARG A 320 9.99 -14.32 -10.51
N VAL A 321 10.29 -13.33 -11.35
CA VAL A 321 9.76 -11.96 -11.24
C VAL A 321 8.84 -11.73 -12.42
N ILE A 322 7.63 -11.26 -12.15
CA ILE A 322 6.64 -10.85 -13.14
C ILE A 322 6.35 -9.35 -13.00
N SER A 323 6.02 -8.69 -14.11
CA SER A 323 5.51 -7.32 -14.08
C SER A 323 3.99 -7.37 -14.15
N LEU A 324 3.31 -6.77 -13.17
CA LEU A 324 1.86 -6.74 -13.20
C LEU A 324 1.36 -5.83 -14.31
N CYS A 325 0.33 -6.28 -15.02
CA CYS A 325 -0.35 -5.52 -16.06
C CYS A 325 -1.36 -4.54 -15.47
N THR A 326 -1.87 -3.63 -16.31
CA THR A 326 -2.82 -2.59 -15.90
C THR A 326 -4.08 -3.11 -15.23
N GLY A 327 -4.56 -4.29 -15.59
CA GLY A 327 -5.76 -4.90 -15.02
C GLY A 327 -5.54 -5.60 -13.69
N ASP A 328 -4.28 -5.84 -13.30
CA ASP A 328 -3.90 -6.58 -12.09
C ASP A 328 -3.15 -5.74 -11.06
N ILE A 329 -2.53 -4.61 -11.44
CA ILE A 329 -1.80 -3.75 -10.47
C ILE A 329 -2.71 -3.25 -9.35
N GLY A 330 -2.16 -3.15 -8.13
CA GLY A 330 -2.86 -2.68 -6.93
C GLY A 330 -3.40 -1.25 -7.06
N PHE A 331 -4.44 -0.93 -6.30
CA PHE A 331 -5.17 0.34 -6.35
C PHE A 331 -4.28 1.59 -6.32
N SER A 332 -3.31 1.63 -5.42
CA SER A 332 -2.40 2.79 -5.22
C SER A 332 -1.19 2.77 -6.14
N ALA A 333 -0.90 1.64 -6.82
CA ALA A 333 0.31 1.45 -7.59
C ALA A 333 0.22 2.04 -9.00
N ALA A 334 1.34 2.60 -9.48
CA ALA A 334 1.57 2.95 -10.88
C ALA A 334 2.33 1.85 -11.62
N LYS A 335 3.23 1.14 -10.95
CA LYS A 335 3.97 -0.02 -11.46
C LYS A 335 4.26 -0.99 -10.32
N THR A 336 4.13 -2.28 -10.60
CA THR A 336 4.37 -3.35 -9.63
C THR A 336 5.15 -4.49 -10.26
N TYR A 337 6.09 -5.02 -9.50
CA TYR A 337 6.70 -6.31 -9.74
C TYR A 337 6.31 -7.27 -8.62
N ASP A 338 5.86 -8.47 -8.99
CA ASP A 338 5.68 -9.56 -8.06
C ASP A 338 6.82 -10.57 -8.18
N LEU A 339 7.31 -11.00 -7.01
CA LEU A 339 8.18 -12.15 -6.90
C LEU A 339 7.34 -13.36 -6.54
N GLU A 340 7.49 -14.41 -7.30
CA GLU A 340 6.79 -15.67 -7.09
C GLU A 340 7.78 -16.80 -6.81
N VAL A 341 7.66 -17.45 -5.66
CA VAL A 341 8.52 -18.57 -5.25
C VAL A 341 7.94 -19.89 -5.76
N TRP A 342 8.81 -20.81 -6.13
CA TRP A 342 8.41 -22.16 -6.50
C TRP A 342 7.88 -22.94 -5.31
N LEU A 343 6.65 -23.44 -5.42
CA LEU A 343 6.04 -24.36 -4.46
C LEU A 343 5.78 -25.72 -5.11
N PRO A 344 6.55 -26.76 -4.77
CA PRO A 344 6.42 -28.10 -5.32
C PRO A 344 5.01 -28.67 -5.26
N SER A 345 4.29 -28.48 -4.13
CA SER A 345 2.94 -29.00 -3.94
C SER A 345 1.90 -28.44 -4.91
N TYR A 346 2.14 -27.24 -5.43
CA TYR A 346 1.30 -26.60 -6.45
C TYR A 346 1.82 -26.84 -7.87
N ASN A 347 3.04 -27.36 -8.00
CA ASN A 347 3.78 -27.43 -9.27
C ASN A 347 3.73 -26.06 -10.01
N ALA A 348 3.89 -24.98 -9.25
CA ALA A 348 3.73 -23.61 -9.73
C ALA A 348 4.54 -22.59 -8.91
N TYR A 349 4.79 -21.46 -9.50
CA TYR A 349 5.25 -20.26 -8.78
C TYR A 349 4.07 -19.59 -8.09
N LYS A 350 4.26 -19.15 -6.84
CA LYS A 350 3.26 -18.46 -6.02
C LYS A 350 3.84 -17.16 -5.48
N GLU A 351 3.06 -16.09 -5.55
CA GLU A 351 3.42 -14.78 -5.04
C GLU A 351 3.92 -14.85 -3.59
N ILE A 352 5.09 -14.25 -3.34
CA ILE A 352 5.72 -14.14 -2.01
C ILE A 352 6.07 -12.71 -1.65
N SER A 353 6.21 -11.84 -2.65
CA SER A 353 6.45 -10.41 -2.49
C SER A 353 5.79 -9.66 -3.64
N SER A 354 5.28 -8.48 -3.33
CA SER A 354 4.81 -7.51 -4.32
C SER A 354 5.50 -6.19 -4.03
N CYS A 355 6.23 -5.64 -4.99
CA CYS A 355 6.99 -4.39 -4.88
C CYS A 355 6.38 -3.33 -5.82
N SER A 356 5.89 -2.24 -5.26
CA SER A 356 5.13 -1.22 -5.97
C SER A 356 5.74 0.17 -5.85
N ASN A 357 5.71 0.92 -6.95
CA ASN A 357 5.88 2.37 -6.94
C ASN A 357 4.49 3.02 -7.02
N CYS A 358 4.13 3.75 -5.99
CA CYS A 358 2.85 4.48 -5.91
C CYS A 358 2.96 5.92 -6.42
N VAL A 359 4.12 6.34 -6.89
CA VAL A 359 4.45 7.71 -7.26
C VAL A 359 3.96 8.69 -6.19
N ASP A 360 3.28 9.77 -6.54
CA ASP A 360 2.78 10.76 -5.58
C ASP A 360 1.38 10.45 -4.99
N PHE A 361 0.78 9.32 -5.37
CA PHE A 361 -0.61 8.99 -5.04
C PHE A 361 -0.88 8.90 -3.54
N GLN A 362 -0.04 8.17 -2.80
CA GLN A 362 -0.12 8.04 -1.34
C GLN A 362 0.38 9.31 -0.65
N ALA A 363 1.46 9.91 -1.16
CA ALA A 363 1.99 11.16 -0.62
C ALA A 363 0.98 12.31 -0.71
N ARG A 364 0.13 12.34 -1.73
CA ARG A 364 -0.98 13.31 -1.85
C ARG A 364 -2.06 13.07 -0.80
N ARG A 365 -2.41 11.80 -0.52
CA ARG A 365 -3.38 11.44 0.52
C ARG A 365 -2.89 11.76 1.93
N ALA A 366 -1.62 11.42 2.21
CA ALA A 366 -0.98 11.61 3.49
C ALA A 366 -0.30 12.98 3.67
N ASN A 367 -0.30 13.84 2.61
CA ASN A 367 0.33 15.16 2.57
C ASN A 367 1.82 15.12 2.92
N ILE A 368 2.57 14.19 2.31
CA ILE A 368 4.01 14.03 2.52
C ILE A 368 4.77 14.74 1.42
N LYS A 369 5.59 15.70 1.78
CA LYS A 369 6.32 16.57 0.84
C LYS A 369 7.80 16.61 1.14
N TYR A 370 8.56 17.18 0.21
CA TYR A 370 9.96 17.52 0.43
C TYR A 370 10.30 18.91 -0.12
N ARG A 371 11.38 19.49 0.39
CA ARG A 371 11.95 20.75 -0.07
C ARG A 371 13.32 20.49 -0.69
N ASP A 372 13.55 21.18 -1.80
CA ASP A 372 14.83 21.23 -2.48
C ASP A 372 15.07 22.67 -2.91
N PRO A 373 15.58 23.53 -1.99
CA PRO A 373 15.69 24.96 -2.24
C PRO A 373 16.71 25.31 -3.32
N GLU A 374 17.59 24.39 -3.72
CA GLU A 374 18.54 24.59 -4.81
C GLU A 374 17.86 24.43 -6.18
N ASN A 375 16.84 23.58 -6.31
CA ASN A 375 16.21 23.25 -7.57
C ASN A 375 14.81 23.86 -7.76
N PHE A 376 14.06 24.14 -6.68
CA PHE A 376 12.73 24.76 -6.78
C PHE A 376 12.30 25.51 -5.52
N LYS A 377 11.31 26.42 -5.68
CA LYS A 377 10.68 27.12 -4.55
C LYS A 377 9.51 26.30 -3.99
N GLY A 378 9.35 26.32 -2.66
CA GLY A 378 8.25 25.66 -1.97
C GLY A 378 8.51 24.19 -1.66
N SER A 379 7.52 23.35 -1.86
CA SER A 379 7.61 21.90 -1.61
C SER A 379 6.90 21.11 -2.70
N ARG A 380 7.37 19.88 -2.95
CA ARG A 380 6.77 18.90 -3.86
C ARG A 380 6.40 17.65 -3.09
N LEU A 381 5.49 16.83 -3.62
CA LEU A 381 5.18 15.53 -3.08
C LEU A 381 6.36 14.58 -3.31
N VAL A 382 6.65 13.74 -2.33
CA VAL A 382 7.57 12.61 -2.52
C VAL A 382 6.88 11.51 -3.33
N HIS A 383 7.65 10.60 -3.91
CA HIS A 383 7.15 9.31 -4.34
C HIS A 383 7.27 8.29 -3.20
N THR A 384 6.28 7.42 -3.03
CA THR A 384 6.30 6.34 -2.06
C THR A 384 6.37 4.99 -2.76
N LEU A 385 7.19 4.10 -2.21
CA LEU A 385 7.33 2.73 -2.68
C LEU A 385 7.15 1.79 -1.51
N ASN A 386 6.55 0.64 -1.76
CA ASN A 386 6.40 -0.41 -0.76
C ASN A 386 6.72 -1.78 -1.37
N GLY A 387 7.14 -2.72 -0.55
CA GLY A 387 7.38 -4.08 -0.99
C GLY A 387 7.55 -5.05 0.18
N SER A 388 7.04 -6.27 0.02
CA SER A 388 7.27 -7.31 1.02
C SER A 388 8.70 -7.82 0.94
N GLY A 389 9.36 -7.85 2.06
CA GLY A 389 10.74 -8.31 2.17
C GLY A 389 11.00 -9.44 3.17
N LEU A 390 10.18 -10.53 3.28
CA LEU A 390 9.07 -11.10 2.52
C LEU A 390 7.83 -11.41 3.40
N ALA A 391 6.82 -12.09 2.81
CA ALA A 391 5.75 -12.76 3.55
C ALA A 391 6.31 -14.01 4.27
N VAL A 392 6.37 -13.97 5.61
CA VAL A 392 7.11 -14.96 6.41
C VAL A 392 6.48 -16.37 6.30
N GLY A 393 5.16 -16.48 6.44
CA GLY A 393 4.46 -17.77 6.34
C GLY A 393 4.60 -18.42 4.97
N ARG A 394 4.56 -17.65 3.88
CA ARG A 394 4.80 -18.17 2.51
C ARG A 394 6.26 -18.60 2.34
N THR A 395 7.20 -17.87 2.92
CA THR A 395 8.61 -18.26 2.92
C THR A 395 8.83 -19.53 3.72
N MET A 396 8.17 -19.67 4.86
CA MET A 396 8.19 -20.91 5.65
C MET A 396 7.65 -22.10 4.85
N ALA A 397 6.51 -21.94 4.16
CA ALA A 397 5.98 -22.99 3.29
C ALA A 397 6.97 -23.40 2.20
N ALA A 398 7.61 -22.42 1.55
CA ALA A 398 8.61 -22.68 0.52
C ALA A 398 9.85 -23.39 1.08
N VAL A 399 10.34 -23.02 2.26
CA VAL A 399 11.45 -23.72 2.93
C VAL A 399 11.05 -25.15 3.24
N LEU A 400 9.90 -25.39 3.87
CA LEU A 400 9.43 -26.74 4.21
C LEU A 400 9.34 -27.63 2.97
N GLU A 401 8.76 -27.14 1.88
CA GLU A 401 8.58 -27.94 0.67
C GLU A 401 9.86 -28.16 -0.12
N ASN A 402 10.69 -27.15 -0.32
CA ASN A 402 11.91 -27.29 -1.13
C ASN A 402 13.05 -28.01 -0.38
N TYR A 403 13.07 -28.00 0.95
CA TYR A 403 14.14 -28.56 1.76
C TYR A 403 13.77 -29.88 2.45
N GLN A 404 12.59 -30.46 2.17
CA GLN A 404 12.20 -31.76 2.70
C GLN A 404 13.12 -32.87 2.22
N GLN A 405 13.34 -33.90 3.07
CA GLN A 405 14.20 -35.04 2.83
C GLN A 405 13.38 -36.32 2.69
N ALA A 406 14.00 -37.37 2.16
CA ALA A 406 13.35 -38.68 1.97
C ALA A 406 12.83 -39.29 3.26
N ASP A 407 13.44 -38.99 4.41
CA ASP A 407 13.02 -39.45 5.74
C ASP A 407 11.90 -38.64 6.39
N GLY A 408 11.35 -37.66 5.66
CA GLY A 408 10.31 -36.74 6.14
C GLY A 408 10.83 -35.59 7.01
N SER A 409 12.14 -35.49 7.21
CA SER A 409 12.76 -34.32 7.86
C SER A 409 12.90 -33.13 6.89
N VAL A 410 13.22 -31.97 7.44
CA VAL A 410 13.50 -30.76 6.65
C VAL A 410 14.88 -30.23 7.00
N LYS A 411 15.76 -30.13 5.99
CA LYS A 411 17.05 -29.45 6.16
C LYS A 411 16.78 -27.95 6.34
N VAL A 412 17.40 -27.34 7.35
CA VAL A 412 17.36 -25.89 7.54
C VAL A 412 18.32 -25.23 6.55
N PRO A 413 17.92 -24.21 5.78
CA PRO A 413 18.83 -23.42 4.97
C PRO A 413 20.00 -22.90 5.79
N ASP A 414 21.23 -22.99 5.26
CA ASP A 414 22.47 -22.70 6.03
C ASP A 414 22.46 -21.31 6.67
N VAL A 415 21.89 -20.31 5.98
CA VAL A 415 21.76 -18.93 6.49
C VAL A 415 20.81 -18.80 7.70
N LEU A 416 19.89 -19.75 7.90
CA LEU A 416 18.96 -19.77 9.02
C LEU A 416 19.49 -20.55 10.24
N VAL A 417 20.52 -21.41 10.08
CA VAL A 417 21.06 -22.22 11.16
C VAL A 417 21.44 -21.37 12.40
N PRO A 418 22.12 -20.22 12.28
CA PRO A 418 22.41 -19.36 13.42
C PRO A 418 21.12 -18.88 14.14
N TYR A 419 20.10 -18.47 13.39
CA TYR A 419 18.82 -18.03 13.93
C TYR A 419 17.99 -19.17 14.53
N MET A 420 18.21 -20.38 14.05
CA MET A 420 17.66 -21.63 14.61
C MET A 420 18.45 -22.14 15.83
N GLY A 421 19.52 -21.41 16.26
CA GLY A 421 20.37 -21.77 17.40
C GLY A 421 21.16 -23.06 17.17
N GLY A 422 21.64 -23.26 15.95
CA GLY A 422 22.45 -24.38 15.56
C GLY A 422 21.63 -25.63 15.12
N VAL A 423 20.31 -25.54 15.04
CA VAL A 423 19.50 -26.63 14.50
C VAL A 423 19.64 -26.66 12.98
N GLU A 424 20.18 -27.75 12.44
CA GLU A 424 20.40 -27.94 11.01
C GLU A 424 19.28 -28.76 10.33
N VAL A 425 18.48 -29.52 11.10
CA VAL A 425 17.42 -30.40 10.59
C VAL A 425 16.21 -30.34 11.53
N ILE A 426 15.03 -30.16 10.99
CA ILE A 426 13.74 -30.29 11.69
C ILE A 426 13.24 -31.73 11.53
N ARG A 427 12.97 -32.38 12.66
CA ARG A 427 12.50 -33.78 12.71
C ARG A 427 11.34 -33.92 13.66
#